data_94b1f6b282380bdfa142f793b2e6ba74
#
_entry.id   94b1f6b282380bdfa142f793b2e6ba74
#
_cell.length_a   1.000
_cell.length_b   1.000
_cell.length_c   1.000
_cell.angle_alpha   90.00
_cell.angle_beta   90.00
_cell.angle_gamma   90.00
#
_symmetry.space_group_name_H-M   'P 1'
#
loop_
_entity.id
_entity.type
_entity.pdbx_description
1 polymer ?
#
loop_
_entity_poly.entity_id
_entity_poly.type
_entity_poly.pdbx_seq_one_letter_code
_entity_poly.pdbx_strand_id
1 'polypeptide(L)'
;MRSSAASDVYKRQTVWECTDLIRVKTGNEFDGFKWILIVSMIHPGTEGRANIQYFVGDFDGDTFQCTEITDEPLWIDFGFDNYAGVTYGNYDRPVYLGWGVNPLYANFVPTGEYSGLMTLPRELSLCETEEGYRLKTKPFGIDEYRAGAFPIGNQKPLLTESFGLLVQGNFGRIALKNSRGEEVVIEVTVDSITVDRSKSGDLSYFDDVDPKLFKKEDLLVSTTKRYMRGNVNMEIIFDVSYLEIYADGGLETASVCVYPDAPYQVVSTDGDLEVKMYTIKK
;
A
#
# COMPACT_ATOMS: atom_id res chain seq x y z
N MET A 1 26.20 6.08 6.57
CA MET A 1 25.48 7.31 6.17
C MET A 1 25.03 8.09 7.40
N ARG A 2 25.33 9.36 7.48
CA ARG A 2 24.76 10.24 8.52
C ARG A 2 23.76 11.16 7.85
N SER A 3 22.46 10.95 8.11
CA SER A 3 21.41 11.88 7.73
C SER A 3 21.30 12.95 8.82
N SER A 4 21.69 14.19 8.55
CA SER A 4 21.67 15.25 9.55
C SER A 4 20.28 15.87 9.79
N ALA A 5 19.34 15.73 8.85
CA ALA A 5 18.00 16.30 8.98
C ALA A 5 16.98 15.33 9.56
N ALA A 6 17.12 14.01 9.33
CA ALA A 6 16.21 13.01 9.87
C ALA A 6 16.38 12.76 11.38
N SER A 7 17.51 13.16 11.96
CA SER A 7 17.85 12.78 13.34
C SER A 7 17.03 13.51 14.43
N ASP A 8 16.47 14.67 14.16
CA ASP A 8 15.80 15.44 15.21
C ASP A 8 14.28 15.25 15.26
N VAL A 9 13.64 14.99 14.11
CA VAL A 9 12.20 14.74 14.04
C VAL A 9 11.87 13.29 14.41
N TYR A 10 12.80 12.35 14.17
CA TYR A 10 12.55 10.91 14.26
C TYR A 10 13.32 10.20 15.39
N LYS A 11 13.64 10.88 16.48
CA LYS A 11 14.32 10.30 17.68
C LYS A 11 13.60 9.11 18.34
N ARG A 12 12.43 8.69 17.81
CA ARG A 12 11.65 7.55 18.28
C ARG A 12 11.80 6.29 17.42
N GLN A 13 12.57 6.36 16.34
CA GLN A 13 12.83 5.22 15.47
C GLN A 13 13.82 4.26 16.16
N THR A 14 13.47 2.98 16.20
CA THR A 14 14.31 1.99 16.89
C THR A 14 15.33 1.33 15.99
N VAL A 15 14.94 0.86 14.80
CA VAL A 15 15.83 0.15 13.86
C VAL A 15 15.50 0.55 12.43
N TRP A 16 16.52 0.78 11.63
CA TRP A 16 16.45 0.97 10.20
C TRP A 16 16.91 -0.29 9.49
N GLU A 17 16.04 -0.86 8.67
CA GLU A 17 16.29 -2.12 7.96
C GLU A 17 16.08 -1.94 6.46
N CYS A 18 16.68 -2.82 5.66
CA CYS A 18 16.49 -2.87 4.20
C CYS A 18 16.62 -1.49 3.54
N THR A 19 17.67 -0.74 3.88
CA THR A 19 17.88 0.60 3.36
C THR A 19 18.23 0.54 1.87
N ASP A 20 17.51 1.30 1.05
CA ASP A 20 17.74 1.43 -0.38
C ASP A 20 17.84 2.91 -0.79
N LEU A 21 18.82 3.27 -1.59
CA LEU A 21 19.04 4.63 -2.08
C LEU A 21 19.00 4.64 -3.60
N ILE A 22 17.94 5.19 -4.15
CA ILE A 22 17.64 5.11 -5.57
C ILE A 22 17.46 6.48 -6.20
N ARG A 23 17.73 6.56 -7.49
CA ARG A 23 17.49 7.73 -8.30
C ARG A 23 16.17 7.58 -9.05
N VAL A 24 15.23 8.50 -8.85
CA VAL A 24 13.88 8.43 -9.39
C VAL A 24 13.60 9.67 -10.25
N LYS A 25 12.97 9.46 -11.41
CA LYS A 25 12.55 10.56 -12.29
C LYS A 25 11.46 11.39 -11.62
N THR A 26 11.60 12.71 -11.71
CA THR A 26 10.52 13.66 -11.45
C THR A 26 9.54 13.65 -12.63
N GLY A 27 8.25 13.88 -12.38
CA GLY A 27 7.22 13.85 -13.42
C GLY A 27 7.34 14.95 -14.49
N ASN A 28 8.19 15.96 -14.26
CA ASN A 28 8.44 17.06 -15.17
C ASN A 28 9.63 16.72 -16.09
N GLU A 29 9.45 16.81 -17.40
CA GLU A 29 10.51 16.56 -18.40
C GLU A 29 11.77 17.43 -18.19
N PHE A 30 11.65 18.55 -17.48
CA PHE A 30 12.71 19.54 -17.25
C PHE A 30 13.48 19.37 -15.94
N ASP A 31 12.94 18.68 -14.94
CA ASP A 31 13.50 18.67 -13.57
C ASP A 31 14.42 17.47 -13.25
N GLY A 32 14.59 16.57 -14.19
CA GLY A 32 15.59 15.52 -14.04
C GLY A 32 15.22 14.44 -13.03
N PHE A 33 15.98 14.36 -11.92
CA PHE A 33 15.89 13.26 -10.97
C PHE A 33 16.03 13.78 -9.54
N LYS A 34 15.39 13.07 -8.61
CA LYS A 34 15.66 13.16 -7.18
C LYS A 34 16.15 11.82 -6.64
N TRP A 35 16.82 11.86 -5.53
CA TRP A 35 17.18 10.68 -4.79
C TRP A 35 16.12 10.35 -3.75
N ILE A 36 15.80 9.09 -3.64
CA ILE A 36 14.88 8.55 -2.65
C ILE A 36 15.64 7.59 -1.76
N LEU A 37 15.62 7.85 -0.46
CA LEU A 37 16.09 6.93 0.55
C LEU A 37 14.87 6.19 1.10
N ILE A 38 14.84 4.87 0.93
CA ILE A 38 13.80 3.97 1.42
C ILE A 38 14.32 3.25 2.65
N VAL A 39 13.50 3.14 3.69
CA VAL A 39 13.88 2.49 4.95
C VAL A 39 12.69 1.75 5.55
N SER A 40 12.86 0.47 5.82
CA SER A 40 11.91 -0.32 6.59
C SER A 40 12.10 -0.06 8.08
N MET A 41 11.02 0.18 8.80
CA MET A 41 11.05 0.55 10.21
C MET A 41 9.96 -0.12 11.01
N ILE A 42 10.30 -0.53 12.23
CA ILE A 42 9.35 -0.92 13.27
C ILE A 42 9.26 0.23 14.26
N HIS A 43 8.07 0.79 14.43
CA HIS A 43 7.81 1.90 15.35
C HIS A 43 7.15 1.40 16.63
N PRO A 44 7.88 1.18 17.71
CA PRO A 44 7.26 0.98 19.00
C PRO A 44 6.73 2.33 19.52
N GLY A 45 5.44 2.44 19.74
CA GLY A 45 4.82 3.56 20.46
C GLY A 45 4.14 4.65 19.62
N THR A 46 4.20 4.60 18.32
CA THR A 46 3.33 5.41 17.45
C THR A 46 2.55 4.47 16.54
N GLU A 47 1.33 4.13 16.93
CA GLU A 47 0.40 3.27 16.18
C GLU A 47 0.90 1.84 15.88
N GLY A 48 2.05 1.39 16.45
CA GLY A 48 2.53 0.01 16.36
C GLY A 48 2.78 -0.52 14.94
N ARG A 49 2.96 0.33 13.95
CA ARG A 49 3.13 -0.11 12.56
C ARG A 49 4.58 -0.41 12.25
N ALA A 50 4.83 -1.59 11.72
CA ALA A 50 5.98 -1.81 10.88
C ALA A 50 5.61 -1.31 9.48
N ASN A 51 6.40 -0.41 8.91
CA ASN A 51 6.12 0.18 7.60
C ASN A 51 7.42 0.64 6.94
N ILE A 52 7.31 1.09 5.69
CA ILE A 52 8.44 1.55 4.89
C ILE A 52 8.31 3.05 4.67
N GLN A 53 9.22 3.79 5.28
CA GLN A 53 9.33 5.24 5.11
C GLN A 53 10.21 5.57 3.92
N TYR A 54 9.92 6.66 3.23
CA TYR A 54 10.83 7.21 2.23
C TYR A 54 11.14 8.67 2.52
N PHE A 55 12.31 9.08 2.05
CA PHE A 55 12.80 10.46 2.11
C PHE A 55 13.18 10.91 0.72
N VAL A 56 12.79 12.12 0.34
CA VAL A 56 13.15 12.73 -0.93
C VAL A 56 14.30 13.71 -0.70
N GLY A 57 15.32 13.67 -1.54
CA GLY A 57 16.49 14.52 -1.35
C GLY A 57 17.47 14.50 -2.51
N ASP A 58 18.66 14.99 -2.19
CA ASP A 58 19.81 15.01 -3.08
C ASP A 58 20.94 14.16 -2.51
N PHE A 59 21.73 13.54 -3.38
CA PHE A 59 22.87 12.72 -3.02
C PHE A 59 24.06 13.10 -3.90
N ASP A 60 25.17 13.46 -3.27
CA ASP A 60 26.39 13.92 -3.94
C ASP A 60 27.42 12.82 -4.23
N GLY A 61 27.09 11.58 -3.86
CA GLY A 61 27.98 10.41 -3.97
C GLY A 61 28.54 9.95 -2.62
N ASP A 62 28.43 10.78 -1.59
CA ASP A 62 28.92 10.50 -0.23
C ASP A 62 27.81 10.72 0.83
N THR A 63 27.05 11.81 0.69
CA THR A 63 26.05 12.23 1.67
C THR A 63 24.68 12.39 1.02
N PHE A 64 23.64 11.80 1.66
CA PHE A 64 22.25 12.07 1.33
C PHE A 64 21.73 13.21 2.19
N GLN A 65 21.15 14.21 1.55
CA GLN A 65 20.49 15.35 2.19
C GLN A 65 18.98 15.33 1.85
N CYS A 66 18.14 15.12 2.86
CA CYS A 66 16.69 15.23 2.69
C CYS A 66 16.29 16.67 2.37
N THR A 67 15.54 16.88 1.30
CA THR A 67 15.05 18.19 0.87
C THR A 67 13.56 18.38 1.11
N GLU A 68 12.78 17.28 1.19
CA GLU A 68 11.35 17.32 1.52
C GLU A 68 11.19 17.09 3.03
N ILE A 69 11.11 18.18 3.79
CA ILE A 69 10.90 18.12 5.25
C ILE A 69 9.39 18.24 5.50
N THR A 70 8.82 17.20 6.10
CA THR A 70 7.39 17.12 6.43
C THR A 70 7.18 16.89 7.91
N ASP A 71 6.06 17.37 8.45
CA ASP A 71 5.70 17.15 9.86
C ASP A 71 5.36 15.67 10.12
N GLU A 72 4.75 15.01 9.14
CA GLU A 72 4.38 13.59 9.19
C GLU A 72 5.30 12.75 8.31
N PRO A 73 5.60 11.50 8.71
CA PRO A 73 6.39 10.59 7.89
C PRO A 73 5.75 10.31 6.54
N LEU A 74 6.57 10.23 5.50
CA LEU A 74 6.14 9.81 4.17
C LEU A 74 6.25 8.29 4.04
N TRP A 75 5.12 7.61 3.92
CA TRP A 75 5.04 6.16 3.80
C TRP A 75 4.88 5.72 2.35
N ILE A 76 5.60 4.65 1.97
CA ILE A 76 5.42 4.00 0.64
C ILE A 76 4.03 3.39 0.51
N ASP A 77 3.45 2.97 1.64
CA ASP A 77 2.21 2.21 1.71
C ASP A 77 1.46 2.61 2.98
N PHE A 78 0.18 2.93 2.87
CA PHE A 78 -0.62 3.27 4.03
C PHE A 78 -1.36 2.04 4.61
N GLY A 79 -1.27 0.88 3.94
CA GLY A 79 -1.78 -0.39 4.44
C GLY A 79 -0.93 -0.95 5.59
N PHE A 80 -1.13 -2.22 5.88
CA PHE A 80 -0.49 -2.86 7.03
C PHE A 80 0.61 -3.83 6.62
N ASP A 81 0.58 -4.33 5.39
CA ASP A 81 1.26 -5.56 5.00
C ASP A 81 2.21 -5.34 3.81
N ASN A 82 3.21 -4.51 4.04
CA ASN A 82 4.33 -4.30 3.14
C ASN A 82 5.57 -3.95 3.96
N TYR A 83 6.59 -4.81 3.93
CA TYR A 83 7.80 -4.63 4.71
C TYR A 83 9.05 -5.07 3.94
N ALA A 84 10.24 -4.70 4.44
CA ALA A 84 11.55 -5.10 3.93
C ALA A 84 11.73 -4.91 2.41
N GLY A 85 11.05 -3.91 1.85
CA GLY A 85 11.03 -3.69 0.41
C GLY A 85 12.29 -3.01 -0.10
N VAL A 86 12.75 -3.47 -1.26
CA VAL A 86 13.91 -2.93 -1.99
C VAL A 86 13.65 -2.90 -3.49
N THR A 87 14.47 -2.16 -4.23
CA THR A 87 14.39 -2.12 -5.68
C THR A 87 15.32 -3.14 -6.33
N TYR A 88 14.98 -3.58 -7.55
CA TYR A 88 15.86 -4.45 -8.34
C TYR A 88 17.15 -3.72 -8.72
N GLY A 89 18.29 -4.30 -8.35
CA GLY A 89 19.60 -3.82 -8.81
C GLY A 89 19.81 -4.06 -10.31
N ASN A 90 20.60 -3.19 -10.94
CA ASN A 90 20.99 -3.30 -12.37
C ASN A 90 19.80 -3.34 -13.35
N TYR A 91 18.69 -2.72 -12.99
CA TYR A 91 17.54 -2.52 -13.85
C TYR A 91 17.43 -1.04 -14.22
N ASP A 92 16.97 -0.76 -15.44
CA ASP A 92 16.94 0.61 -16.00
C ASP A 92 15.82 1.49 -15.41
N ARG A 93 14.89 0.87 -14.69
CA ARG A 93 13.79 1.53 -13.99
C ARG A 93 13.78 1.15 -12.51
N PRO A 94 13.36 2.05 -11.62
CA PRO A 94 13.24 1.75 -10.21
C PRO A 94 11.98 0.88 -9.97
N VAL A 95 12.14 -0.42 -10.01
CA VAL A 95 11.08 -1.39 -9.72
C VAL A 95 11.29 -1.95 -8.33
N TYR A 96 10.34 -1.69 -7.46
CA TYR A 96 10.30 -2.08 -6.05
C TYR A 96 9.57 -3.40 -5.87
N LEU A 97 10.00 -4.18 -4.89
CA LEU A 97 9.33 -5.39 -4.43
C LEU A 97 9.43 -5.45 -2.89
N GLY A 98 8.31 -5.68 -2.23
CA GLY A 98 8.22 -5.78 -0.77
C GLY A 98 7.74 -7.15 -0.30
N TRP A 99 7.97 -7.45 0.97
CA TRP A 99 7.39 -8.61 1.65
C TRP A 99 5.96 -8.26 2.08
N GLY A 100 4.98 -8.94 1.49
CA GLY A 100 3.56 -8.69 1.65
C GLY A 100 3.00 -9.28 2.94
N VAL A 101 3.53 -8.87 4.08
CA VAL A 101 3.04 -9.16 5.42
C VAL A 101 3.66 -8.18 6.40
N ASN A 102 3.10 -8.08 7.59
CA ASN A 102 3.69 -7.28 8.66
C ASN A 102 4.57 -8.16 9.56
N PRO A 103 5.84 -7.79 9.80
CA PRO A 103 6.77 -8.57 10.63
C PRO A 103 6.27 -8.78 12.07
N LEU A 104 5.39 -7.91 12.58
CA LEU A 104 4.85 -8.02 13.94
C LEU A 104 4.02 -9.29 14.16
N TYR A 105 3.34 -9.79 13.11
CA TYR A 105 2.46 -10.96 13.20
C TYR A 105 2.69 -12.01 12.11
N ALA A 106 3.73 -11.86 11.31
CA ALA A 106 4.01 -12.77 10.19
C ALA A 106 4.10 -14.25 10.60
N ASN A 107 4.58 -14.53 11.81
CA ASN A 107 4.72 -15.89 12.31
C ASN A 107 3.41 -16.53 12.79
N PHE A 108 2.33 -15.77 12.88
CA PHE A 108 1.05 -16.19 13.45
C PHE A 108 -0.08 -16.22 12.42
N VAL A 109 0.19 -15.77 11.18
CA VAL A 109 -0.84 -15.74 10.13
C VAL A 109 -1.37 -17.14 9.81
N PRO A 110 -2.69 -17.31 9.55
CA PRO A 110 -3.32 -18.61 9.43
C PRO A 110 -3.14 -19.23 8.02
N THR A 111 -1.93 -19.17 7.46
CA THR A 111 -1.63 -19.68 6.13
C THR A 111 -1.05 -21.10 6.10
N GLY A 112 -0.70 -21.65 7.27
CA GLY A 112 -0.23 -23.03 7.42
C GLY A 112 1.20 -23.24 6.94
N GLU A 113 1.42 -23.38 5.66
CA GLU A 113 2.72 -23.78 5.10
C GLU A 113 3.65 -22.61 4.76
N TYR A 114 3.14 -21.38 4.71
CA TYR A 114 3.93 -20.19 4.38
C TYR A 114 3.57 -19.00 5.26
N SER A 115 4.47 -18.02 5.34
CA SER A 115 4.27 -16.80 6.11
C SER A 115 4.56 -15.59 5.23
N GLY A 116 3.47 -14.89 4.85
CA GLY A 116 3.51 -13.76 3.91
C GLY A 116 3.74 -14.18 2.47
N LEU A 117 3.72 -13.20 1.62
CA LEU A 117 3.90 -13.31 0.17
C LEU A 117 4.72 -12.11 -0.32
N MET A 118 4.93 -11.95 -1.61
CA MET A 118 5.54 -10.73 -2.15
C MET A 118 4.44 -9.81 -2.67
N THR A 119 4.65 -8.50 -2.54
CA THR A 119 3.82 -7.52 -3.26
C THR A 119 3.92 -7.74 -4.76
N LEU A 120 3.02 -7.20 -5.55
CA LEU A 120 3.31 -7.01 -6.97
C LEU A 120 4.56 -6.14 -7.12
N PRO A 121 5.40 -6.38 -8.15
CA PRO A 121 6.45 -5.44 -8.49
C PRO A 121 5.83 -4.07 -8.79
N ARG A 122 6.45 -2.98 -8.29
CA ARG A 122 5.92 -1.62 -8.40
C ARG A 122 6.96 -0.71 -9.04
N GLU A 123 6.62 -0.08 -10.14
CA GLU A 123 7.45 0.99 -10.69
C GLU A 123 7.31 2.26 -9.86
N LEU A 124 8.44 2.83 -9.46
CA LEU A 124 8.51 4.03 -8.65
C LEU A 124 8.71 5.27 -9.53
N SER A 125 7.99 6.33 -9.22
CA SER A 125 8.18 7.66 -9.84
C SER A 125 7.84 8.74 -8.83
N LEU A 126 8.22 10.00 -9.10
CA LEU A 126 7.85 11.14 -8.29
C LEU A 126 6.78 11.98 -8.96
N CYS A 127 5.91 12.56 -8.18
CA CYS A 127 4.96 13.58 -8.57
C CYS A 127 5.12 14.81 -7.68
N GLU A 128 5.11 15.98 -8.28
CA GLU A 128 5.02 17.23 -7.54
C GLU A 128 3.56 17.47 -7.15
N THR A 129 3.36 17.76 -5.87
CA THR A 129 2.05 18.11 -5.29
C THR A 129 2.13 19.50 -4.65
N GLU A 130 1.01 20.04 -4.19
CA GLU A 130 1.00 21.31 -3.43
C GLU A 130 1.84 21.24 -2.14
N GLU A 131 2.13 20.03 -1.64
CA GLU A 131 2.91 19.77 -0.44
C GLU A 131 4.35 19.32 -0.72
N GLY A 132 4.84 19.45 -1.95
CA GLY A 132 6.15 18.99 -2.41
C GLY A 132 6.11 17.63 -3.13
N TYR A 133 7.28 17.02 -3.30
CA TYR A 133 7.39 15.74 -4.02
C TYR A 133 6.81 14.57 -3.23
N ARG A 134 6.01 13.76 -3.91
CA ARG A 134 5.46 12.50 -3.36
C ARG A 134 5.80 11.33 -4.27
N LEU A 135 6.13 10.20 -3.66
CA LEU A 135 6.41 8.96 -4.37
C LEU A 135 5.12 8.37 -4.91
N LYS A 136 5.15 7.94 -6.16
CA LYS A 136 4.09 7.17 -6.79
C LYS A 136 4.57 5.75 -6.98
N THR A 137 3.70 4.81 -6.69
CA THR A 137 3.94 3.38 -6.92
C THR A 137 2.87 2.84 -7.85
N LYS A 138 3.26 2.18 -8.92
CA LYS A 138 2.32 1.57 -9.87
C LYS A 138 2.64 0.10 -10.06
N PRO A 139 1.65 -0.78 -10.18
CA PRO A 139 1.92 -2.18 -10.47
C PRO A 139 2.68 -2.28 -11.80
N PHE A 140 3.77 -3.05 -11.78
CA PHE A 140 4.66 -3.25 -12.91
C PHE A 140 4.42 -4.60 -13.55
N GLY A 141 4.23 -4.63 -14.88
CA GLY A 141 4.06 -5.88 -15.64
C GLY A 141 2.68 -6.52 -15.55
N ILE A 142 1.71 -5.91 -14.85
CA ILE A 142 0.36 -6.49 -14.69
C ILE A 142 -0.51 -6.37 -15.96
N ASP A 143 -0.22 -5.43 -16.85
CA ASP A 143 -1.08 -5.10 -17.99
C ASP A 143 -1.31 -6.28 -18.95
N GLU A 144 -0.30 -7.10 -19.17
CA GLU A 144 -0.38 -8.29 -20.02
C GLU A 144 -1.20 -9.43 -19.41
N TYR A 145 -1.40 -9.41 -18.09
CA TYR A 145 -2.21 -10.38 -17.35
C TYR A 145 -3.67 -9.95 -17.19
N ARG A 146 -4.01 -8.70 -17.49
CA ARG A 146 -5.39 -8.21 -17.44
C ARG A 146 -6.20 -8.81 -18.59
N ALA A 147 -7.37 -9.36 -18.28
CA ALA A 147 -8.29 -9.89 -19.27
C ALA A 147 -9.71 -9.35 -19.04
N GLY A 148 -10.26 -8.74 -20.10
CA GLY A 148 -11.67 -8.38 -20.21
C GLY A 148 -12.18 -7.49 -19.09
N ALA A 149 -12.01 -6.17 -19.19
CA ALA A 149 -12.65 -5.23 -18.25
C ALA A 149 -14.13 -5.03 -18.59
N PHE A 150 -15.02 -5.24 -17.63
CA PHE A 150 -16.47 -5.06 -17.79
C PHE A 150 -17.07 -4.32 -16.59
N PRO A 151 -18.06 -3.43 -16.80
CA PRO A 151 -18.73 -2.74 -15.71
C PRO A 151 -19.41 -3.73 -14.76
N ILE A 152 -19.34 -3.44 -13.47
CA ILE A 152 -20.07 -4.18 -12.45
C ILE A 152 -21.05 -3.24 -11.75
N GLY A 153 -22.29 -3.70 -11.61
CA GLY A 153 -23.26 -3.05 -10.73
C GLY A 153 -23.10 -3.50 -9.29
N ASN A 154 -23.89 -2.92 -8.43
CA ASN A 154 -23.93 -3.30 -7.02
C ASN A 154 -24.21 -4.82 -6.86
N GLN A 155 -23.55 -5.46 -5.91
CA GLN A 155 -23.67 -6.90 -5.58
C GLN A 155 -23.35 -7.84 -6.76
N LYS A 156 -22.27 -7.58 -7.46
CA LYS A 156 -21.81 -8.47 -8.53
C LYS A 156 -21.10 -9.71 -7.97
N PRO A 157 -21.51 -10.93 -8.40
CA PRO A 157 -20.78 -12.14 -8.05
C PRO A 157 -19.36 -12.13 -8.60
N LEU A 158 -18.40 -12.57 -7.77
CA LEU A 158 -17.02 -12.83 -8.16
C LEU A 158 -16.96 -14.22 -8.82
N LEU A 159 -16.23 -14.30 -9.91
CA LEU A 159 -16.05 -15.54 -10.68
C LEU A 159 -14.72 -16.23 -10.38
N THR A 160 -13.81 -15.52 -9.76
CA THR A 160 -12.45 -15.99 -9.46
C THR A 160 -12.01 -15.42 -8.10
N GLU A 161 -11.03 -16.07 -7.48
CA GLU A 161 -10.40 -15.62 -6.25
C GLU A 161 -9.29 -14.60 -6.49
N SER A 162 -8.92 -14.38 -7.76
CA SER A 162 -7.92 -13.38 -8.17
C SER A 162 -8.50 -12.51 -9.28
N PHE A 163 -8.59 -11.20 -9.03
CA PHE A 163 -9.22 -10.23 -9.93
C PHE A 163 -8.71 -8.81 -9.66
N GLY A 164 -9.01 -7.90 -10.56
CA GLY A 164 -8.81 -6.48 -10.35
C GLY A 164 -10.08 -5.67 -10.53
N LEU A 165 -10.15 -4.55 -9.83
CA LEU A 165 -11.20 -3.55 -9.95
C LEU A 165 -10.58 -2.22 -10.39
N LEU A 166 -11.17 -1.60 -11.40
CA LEU A 166 -10.88 -0.23 -11.80
C LEU A 166 -12.04 0.64 -11.31
N VAL A 167 -11.72 1.63 -10.51
CA VAL A 167 -12.69 2.45 -9.78
C VAL A 167 -12.50 3.92 -10.14
N GLN A 168 -13.59 4.60 -10.44
CA GLN A 168 -13.63 6.03 -10.70
C GLN A 168 -14.85 6.66 -10.00
N GLY A 169 -14.72 7.88 -9.48
CA GLY A 169 -15.81 8.61 -8.82
C GLY A 169 -15.30 9.54 -7.74
N ASN A 170 -16.19 10.14 -6.97
CA ASN A 170 -15.80 11.11 -5.94
C ASN A 170 -15.85 10.53 -4.53
N PHE A 171 -16.86 9.71 -4.25
CA PHE A 171 -17.05 9.12 -2.92
C PHE A 171 -17.86 7.83 -3.03
N GLY A 172 -17.66 6.96 -2.07
CA GLY A 172 -18.42 5.73 -1.94
C GLY A 172 -17.65 4.66 -1.23
N ARG A 173 -18.23 3.48 -1.23
CA ARG A 173 -17.73 2.32 -0.53
C ARG A 173 -17.68 1.11 -1.47
N ILE A 174 -16.61 0.37 -1.39
CA ILE A 174 -16.44 -0.92 -2.06
C ILE A 174 -16.23 -1.96 -0.96
N ALA A 175 -16.99 -3.03 -0.99
CA ALA A 175 -16.83 -4.13 -0.05
C ALA A 175 -16.76 -5.47 -0.76
N LEU A 176 -15.72 -6.25 -0.48
CA LEU A 176 -15.61 -7.65 -0.84
C LEU A 176 -16.24 -8.47 0.28
N LYS A 177 -17.21 -9.32 -0.07
CA LYS A 177 -18.05 -10.03 0.91
C LYS A 177 -18.16 -11.51 0.59
N ASN A 178 -18.38 -12.32 1.61
CA ASN A 178 -18.73 -13.73 1.49
C ASN A 178 -20.02 -14.12 2.22
N SER A 179 -20.40 -15.38 2.10
CA SER A 179 -21.62 -15.92 2.70
C SER A 179 -21.56 -16.07 4.24
N ARG A 180 -20.39 -15.95 4.83
CA ARG A 180 -20.19 -15.97 6.29
C ARG A 180 -20.40 -14.62 6.96
N GLY A 181 -20.65 -13.56 6.16
CA GLY A 181 -20.80 -12.20 6.64
C GLY A 181 -19.45 -11.49 6.86
N GLU A 182 -18.37 -12.07 6.37
CA GLU A 182 -17.05 -11.45 6.38
C GLU A 182 -16.96 -10.42 5.25
N GLU A 183 -16.29 -9.32 5.54
CA GLU A 183 -16.07 -8.25 4.55
C GLU A 183 -14.76 -7.50 4.79
N VAL A 184 -14.10 -7.13 3.71
CA VAL A 184 -13.08 -6.06 3.69
C VAL A 184 -13.67 -4.88 2.93
N VAL A 185 -13.46 -3.68 3.46
CA VAL A 185 -14.10 -2.46 2.99
C VAL A 185 -13.05 -1.43 2.59
N ILE A 186 -13.26 -0.82 1.44
CA ILE A 186 -12.53 0.37 1.00
C ILE A 186 -13.54 1.51 0.92
N GLU A 187 -13.32 2.57 1.68
CA GLU A 187 -14.11 3.79 1.64
C GLU A 187 -13.31 4.92 1.01
N VAL A 188 -13.93 5.62 0.08
CA VAL A 188 -13.34 6.75 -0.64
C VAL A 188 -14.16 7.99 -0.34
N THR A 189 -13.47 9.05 0.03
CA THR A 189 -14.02 10.40 0.14
C THR A 189 -13.24 11.36 -0.77
N VAL A 190 -13.63 12.61 -0.82
CA VAL A 190 -12.90 13.65 -1.57
C VAL A 190 -11.48 13.82 -1.01
N ASP A 191 -11.31 13.63 0.30
CA ASP A 191 -10.07 13.96 1.02
C ASP A 191 -9.29 12.74 1.53
N SER A 192 -9.89 11.56 1.52
CA SER A 192 -9.27 10.37 2.14
C SER A 192 -9.65 9.06 1.48
N ILE A 193 -8.82 8.04 1.73
CA ILE A 193 -9.09 6.63 1.45
C ILE A 193 -8.88 5.84 2.72
N THR A 194 -9.86 5.02 3.07
CA THR A 194 -9.83 4.16 4.26
C THR A 194 -9.96 2.70 3.84
N VAL A 195 -9.16 1.83 4.45
CA VAL A 195 -9.31 0.37 4.34
C VAL A 195 -9.64 -0.18 5.72
N ASP A 196 -10.73 -0.92 5.79
CA ASP A 196 -11.20 -1.58 7.00
C ASP A 196 -11.23 -3.10 6.79
N ARG A 197 -10.39 -3.82 7.54
CA ARG A 197 -10.33 -5.28 7.57
C ARG A 197 -10.86 -5.88 8.86
N SER A 198 -11.53 -5.10 9.70
CA SER A 198 -12.00 -5.52 11.02
C SER A 198 -12.97 -6.70 11.01
N LYS A 199 -13.55 -6.99 9.83
CA LYS A 199 -14.47 -8.11 9.60
C LYS A 199 -14.01 -9.00 8.45
N SER A 200 -12.74 -9.00 8.10
CA SER A 200 -12.24 -9.63 6.87
C SER A 200 -12.10 -11.16 6.95
N GLY A 201 -12.32 -11.77 8.09
CA GLY A 201 -12.18 -13.21 8.34
C GLY A 201 -11.45 -13.50 9.64
N ASP A 202 -10.55 -14.48 9.63
CA ASP A 202 -9.75 -14.85 10.79
C ASP A 202 -8.79 -13.72 11.21
N LEU A 203 -8.97 -13.22 12.41
CA LEU A 203 -8.14 -12.18 13.05
C LEU A 203 -7.48 -12.72 14.35
N SER A 204 -7.54 -14.02 14.61
CA SER A 204 -7.01 -14.62 15.85
C SER A 204 -5.48 -14.52 15.93
N TYR A 205 -4.81 -14.42 14.78
CA TYR A 205 -3.35 -14.26 14.73
C TYR A 205 -2.84 -12.99 15.44
N PHE A 206 -3.70 -12.01 15.65
CA PHE A 206 -3.35 -10.84 16.45
C PHE A 206 -3.27 -11.14 17.96
N ASP A 207 -3.95 -12.18 18.42
CA ASP A 207 -4.02 -12.50 19.86
C ASP A 207 -2.69 -13.11 20.37
N ASP A 208 -1.84 -13.60 19.45
CA ASP A 208 -0.53 -14.19 19.74
C ASP A 208 0.61 -13.16 19.74
N VAL A 209 0.33 -11.90 19.38
CA VAL A 209 1.35 -10.85 19.34
C VAL A 209 1.43 -10.13 20.70
N ASP A 210 2.65 -9.76 21.10
CA ASP A 210 2.87 -9.03 22.35
C ASP A 210 2.10 -7.68 22.34
N PRO A 211 1.11 -7.47 23.23
CA PRO A 211 0.31 -6.25 23.29
C PRO A 211 1.12 -4.99 23.66
N LYS A 212 2.39 -5.14 24.04
CA LYS A 212 3.30 -4.01 24.24
C LYS A 212 3.84 -3.44 22.94
N LEU A 213 3.80 -4.21 21.85
CA LEU A 213 4.28 -3.79 20.54
C LEU A 213 3.25 -2.96 19.81
N PHE A 214 1.96 -3.31 19.90
CA PHE A 214 0.85 -2.59 19.28
C PHE A 214 -0.49 -2.98 19.89
N LYS A 215 -1.52 -2.21 19.55
CA LYS A 215 -2.91 -2.57 19.84
C LYS A 215 -3.54 -3.15 18.58
N LYS A 216 -4.29 -4.24 18.71
CA LYS A 216 -5.00 -4.89 17.60
C LYS A 216 -5.82 -3.91 16.79
N GLU A 217 -6.51 -2.99 17.47
CA GLU A 217 -7.39 -2.00 16.86
C GLU A 217 -6.65 -1.09 15.88
N ASP A 218 -5.38 -0.76 16.14
CA ASP A 218 -4.57 0.11 15.30
C ASP A 218 -4.17 -0.55 13.97
N LEU A 219 -4.35 -1.88 13.85
CA LEU A 219 -4.04 -2.66 12.66
C LEU A 219 -5.28 -3.15 11.90
N LEU A 220 -6.47 -2.72 12.27
CA LEU A 220 -7.72 -3.12 11.62
C LEU A 220 -8.23 -2.12 10.60
N VAL A 221 -8.00 -0.83 10.86
CA VAL A 221 -8.44 0.26 9.99
C VAL A 221 -7.28 1.18 9.68
N SER A 222 -7.05 1.46 8.43
CA SER A 222 -6.03 2.41 7.98
C SER A 222 -6.64 3.46 7.07
N THR A 223 -6.27 4.71 7.31
CA THR A 223 -6.73 5.86 6.53
C THR A 223 -5.53 6.69 6.07
N THR A 224 -5.59 7.14 4.84
CA THR A 224 -4.66 8.15 4.30
C THR A 224 -5.41 9.33 3.72
N LYS A 225 -4.78 10.50 3.74
CA LYS A 225 -5.26 11.65 2.97
C LYS A 225 -5.00 11.44 1.48
N ARG A 226 -5.79 12.06 0.63
CA ARG A 226 -5.54 12.14 -0.81
C ARG A 226 -4.79 13.43 -1.14
N TYR A 227 -3.74 13.31 -1.93
CA TYR A 227 -2.97 14.46 -2.43
C TYR A 227 -3.62 15.10 -3.65
N MET A 228 -4.42 14.35 -4.40
CA MET A 228 -5.18 14.86 -5.54
C MET A 228 -6.65 15.06 -5.17
N ARG A 229 -7.21 16.19 -5.59
CA ARG A 229 -8.62 16.50 -5.40
C ARG A 229 -9.43 16.11 -6.63
N GLY A 230 -10.72 15.86 -6.43
CA GLY A 230 -11.65 15.48 -7.49
C GLY A 230 -11.85 13.96 -7.56
N ASN A 231 -12.23 13.48 -8.76
CA ASN A 231 -12.51 12.07 -8.94
C ASN A 231 -11.30 11.22 -8.61
N VAL A 232 -11.51 10.19 -7.79
CA VAL A 232 -10.51 9.15 -7.58
C VAL A 232 -10.36 8.34 -8.85
N ASN A 233 -9.13 7.96 -9.15
CA ASN A 233 -8.81 6.93 -10.13
C ASN A 233 -8.01 5.86 -9.40
N MET A 234 -8.64 4.72 -9.13
CA MET A 234 -8.07 3.70 -8.26
C MET A 234 -8.13 2.33 -8.92
N GLU A 235 -7.07 1.57 -8.75
CA GLU A 235 -7.01 0.16 -9.08
C GLU A 235 -6.88 -0.64 -7.79
N ILE A 236 -7.73 -1.67 -7.64
CA ILE A 236 -7.68 -2.63 -6.56
C ILE A 236 -7.35 -3.97 -7.17
N ILE A 237 -6.31 -4.64 -6.69
CA ILE A 237 -5.92 -5.99 -7.12
C ILE A 237 -6.05 -6.89 -5.92
N PHE A 238 -6.83 -7.96 -6.08
CA PHE A 238 -7.04 -8.95 -5.04
C PHE A 238 -6.56 -10.32 -5.51
N ASP A 239 -5.77 -10.98 -4.70
CA ASP A 239 -5.27 -12.33 -4.95
C ASP A 239 -5.42 -13.18 -3.68
N VAL A 240 -6.48 -13.98 -3.64
CA VAL A 240 -6.85 -14.95 -2.59
C VAL A 240 -6.92 -14.34 -1.19
N SER A 241 -5.81 -13.86 -0.65
CA SER A 241 -5.66 -13.33 0.71
C SER A 241 -4.93 -11.99 0.78
N TYR A 242 -4.64 -11.40 -0.36
CA TYR A 242 -3.88 -10.16 -0.42
C TYR A 242 -4.56 -9.12 -1.29
N LEU A 243 -4.69 -7.92 -0.75
CA LEU A 243 -5.31 -6.77 -1.39
C LEU A 243 -4.26 -5.70 -1.59
N GLU A 244 -4.09 -5.26 -2.83
CA GLU A 244 -3.28 -4.09 -3.17
C GLU A 244 -4.16 -3.00 -3.77
N ILE A 245 -4.03 -1.78 -3.30
CA ILE A 245 -4.76 -0.59 -3.74
C ILE A 245 -3.75 0.41 -4.29
N TYR A 246 -4.07 0.97 -5.45
CA TYR A 246 -3.28 2.01 -6.11
C TYR A 246 -4.22 3.14 -6.52
N ALA A 247 -4.28 4.19 -5.72
CA ALA A 247 -5.16 5.33 -5.98
C ALA A 247 -4.40 6.54 -6.49
N ASP A 248 -5.10 7.38 -7.23
CA ASP A 248 -4.63 8.66 -7.78
C ASP A 248 -3.30 8.51 -8.57
N GLY A 249 -3.27 7.42 -9.36
CA GLY A 249 -2.10 7.06 -10.16
C GLY A 249 -0.93 6.52 -9.34
N GLY A 250 -1.19 6.01 -8.15
CA GLY A 250 -0.22 5.40 -7.23
C GLY A 250 0.36 6.35 -6.20
N LEU A 251 -0.25 7.52 -5.98
CA LEU A 251 0.11 8.43 -4.89
C LEU A 251 -0.29 7.86 -3.53
N GLU A 252 -1.45 7.22 -3.46
CA GLU A 252 -1.92 6.49 -2.29
C GLU A 252 -1.94 5.00 -2.61
N THR A 253 -1.13 4.24 -1.88
CA THR A 253 -1.00 2.78 -2.06
C THR A 253 -1.20 2.07 -0.74
N ALA A 254 -1.99 1.00 -0.75
CA ALA A 254 -2.17 0.14 0.41
C ALA A 254 -1.99 -1.33 0.07
N SER A 255 -1.39 -2.05 1.00
CA SER A 255 -1.22 -3.50 0.99
C SER A 255 -1.85 -4.10 2.24
N VAL A 256 -2.74 -5.06 2.07
CA VAL A 256 -3.53 -5.61 3.17
C VAL A 256 -3.72 -7.11 3.04
N CYS A 257 -3.22 -7.86 4.02
CA CYS A 257 -3.57 -9.27 4.20
C CYS A 257 -4.97 -9.41 4.79
N VAL A 258 -5.73 -10.34 4.25
CA VAL A 258 -7.03 -10.77 4.76
C VAL A 258 -7.11 -12.30 4.71
N TYR A 259 -7.73 -12.90 5.70
CA TYR A 259 -7.81 -14.36 5.83
C TYR A 259 -9.27 -14.77 6.03
N PRO A 260 -10.12 -14.65 4.97
CA PRO A 260 -11.52 -15.04 5.07
C PRO A 260 -11.66 -16.54 5.25
N ASP A 261 -12.56 -16.98 6.11
CA ASP A 261 -12.91 -18.40 6.31
C ASP A 261 -13.56 -19.05 5.09
N ALA A 262 -14.07 -18.23 4.17
CA ALA A 262 -14.56 -18.64 2.87
C ALA A 262 -14.18 -17.57 1.83
N PRO A 263 -13.91 -17.95 0.56
CA PRO A 263 -13.60 -16.97 -0.48
C PRO A 263 -14.64 -15.87 -0.57
N TYR A 264 -14.21 -14.63 -0.83
CA TYR A 264 -15.13 -13.56 -1.14
C TYR A 264 -15.89 -13.87 -2.43
N GLN A 265 -17.19 -13.65 -2.42
CA GLN A 265 -18.10 -14.08 -3.49
C GLN A 265 -18.80 -12.89 -4.16
N VAL A 266 -18.81 -11.74 -3.54
CA VAL A 266 -19.56 -10.56 -4.00
C VAL A 266 -18.76 -9.30 -3.82
N VAL A 267 -18.76 -8.46 -4.86
CA VAL A 267 -18.40 -7.03 -4.74
C VAL A 267 -19.67 -6.23 -4.54
N SER A 268 -19.73 -5.48 -3.46
CA SER A 268 -20.79 -4.50 -3.18
C SER A 268 -20.24 -3.10 -3.32
N THR A 269 -20.96 -2.21 -3.99
CA THR A 269 -20.57 -0.80 -4.18
C THR A 269 -21.72 0.12 -3.80
N ASP A 270 -21.40 1.28 -3.26
CA ASP A 270 -22.35 2.38 -3.05
C ASP A 270 -21.69 3.73 -3.36
N GLY A 271 -22.46 4.82 -3.25
CA GLY A 271 -22.01 6.15 -3.61
C GLY A 271 -22.06 6.41 -5.12
N ASP A 272 -21.15 7.26 -5.61
CA ASP A 272 -21.04 7.64 -7.03
C ASP A 272 -19.89 6.91 -7.76
N LEU A 273 -19.43 5.77 -7.21
CA LEU A 273 -18.33 5.02 -7.78
C LEU A 273 -18.76 4.18 -8.99
N GLU A 274 -18.08 4.39 -10.11
CA GLU A 274 -18.12 3.51 -11.27
C GLU A 274 -17.03 2.46 -11.13
N VAL A 275 -17.42 1.19 -11.17
CA VAL A 275 -16.48 0.08 -10.99
C VAL A 275 -16.53 -0.85 -12.20
N LYS A 276 -15.34 -1.17 -12.72
CA LYS A 276 -15.13 -2.22 -13.73
C LYS A 276 -14.28 -3.32 -13.11
N MET A 277 -14.62 -4.56 -13.39
CA MET A 277 -13.84 -5.73 -12.98
C MET A 277 -13.10 -6.31 -14.18
N TYR A 278 -11.87 -6.76 -13.96
CA TYR A 278 -11.12 -7.58 -14.90
C TYR A 278 -10.62 -8.84 -14.20
N THR A 279 -10.40 -9.89 -14.97
CA THR A 279 -9.79 -11.13 -14.48
C THR A 279 -8.29 -11.12 -14.73
N ILE A 280 -7.56 -11.83 -13.88
CA ILE A 280 -6.11 -12.03 -14.04
C ILE A 280 -5.91 -13.36 -14.78
N LYS A 281 -5.21 -13.32 -15.91
CA LYS A 281 -4.81 -14.53 -16.64
C LYS A 281 -3.80 -15.30 -15.81
N LYS A 282 -3.99 -16.61 -15.78
CA LYS A 282 -3.00 -17.55 -15.23
C LYS A 282 -1.91 -17.84 -16.25
#